data_3e70d5354f0072d7408a2f2b215b8b0b
#
_entry.id   3e70d5354f0072d7408a2f2b215b8b0b
#
_cell.length_a   1.000
_cell.length_b   1.000
_cell.length_c   1.000
_cell.angle_alpha   90.00
_cell.angle_beta   90.00
_cell.angle_gamma   90.00
#
_symmetry.space_group_name_H-M   'P 1'
#
loop_
_entity.id
_entity.type
_entity.pdbx_description
1 polymer ?
#
loop_
_entity_poly.entity_id
_entity_poly.type
_entity_poly.pdbx_seq_one_letter_code
_entity_poly.pdbx_strand_id
1 'polypeptide(L)'
;MVRIISDLRKEKFMNYYKEIKNLIEEKEVNDKVRYLESNKETIKTYYEIGRLLIKAQGGEEKAKYGDGLIKKWSSELSREYGKGYNLTNLKNMRQLYLIIKKSRTPCDQLTLTWSHWRYLLPLKNENERNYYINRCIQNNLSVRGLINEIKTKSFDRLSYADKKHIKLITDKETSLDIKDMIHDPILININS
;
A
#
# COMPACT_ATOMS: atom_id res chain seq x y z
N MET A 1 10.42 -34.86 49.47
CA MET A 1 11.48 -33.92 49.00
C MET A 1 11.76 -34.04 47.50
N VAL A 2 11.94 -35.23 46.90
CA VAL A 2 12.25 -35.45 45.48
C VAL A 2 11.14 -34.93 44.53
N ARG A 3 9.88 -35.06 44.88
CA ARG A 3 8.75 -34.60 44.07
C ARG A 3 8.66 -33.07 43.93
N ILE A 4 8.92 -32.35 45.05
CA ILE A 4 8.89 -30.90 45.10
C ILE A 4 10.01 -30.30 44.22
N ILE A 5 11.21 -30.90 44.20
CA ILE A 5 12.32 -30.49 43.38
C ILE A 5 12.05 -30.72 41.88
N SER A 6 11.35 -31.79 41.55
CA SER A 6 10.93 -32.10 40.17
C SER A 6 9.88 -31.09 39.63
N ASP A 7 8.95 -30.67 40.49
CA ASP A 7 7.89 -29.75 40.16
C ASP A 7 8.45 -28.30 39.98
N LEU A 8 9.35 -27.87 40.88
CA LEU A 8 10.07 -26.60 40.73
C LEU A 8 10.96 -26.52 39.47
N ARG A 9 11.57 -27.67 39.09
CA ARG A 9 12.29 -27.73 37.81
C ARG A 9 11.34 -27.59 36.61
N LYS A 10 10.22 -28.28 36.60
CA LYS A 10 9.21 -28.17 35.52
C LYS A 10 8.65 -26.78 35.41
N GLU A 11 8.36 -26.14 36.54
CA GLU A 11 7.88 -24.75 36.57
C GLU A 11 8.91 -23.75 36.01
N LYS A 12 10.18 -23.91 36.38
CA LYS A 12 11.27 -23.12 35.85
C LYS A 12 11.48 -23.31 34.35
N PHE A 13 11.43 -24.55 33.84
CA PHE A 13 11.49 -24.85 32.41
C PHE A 13 10.29 -24.26 31.64
N MET A 14 9.08 -24.32 32.22
CA MET A 14 7.90 -23.75 31.63
C MET A 14 7.99 -22.22 31.55
N ASN A 15 8.63 -21.56 32.51
CA ASN A 15 8.84 -20.13 32.50
C ASN A 15 9.79 -19.71 31.36
N TYR A 16 10.92 -20.39 31.19
CA TYR A 16 11.83 -20.15 30.07
C TYR A 16 11.19 -20.39 28.71
N TYR A 17 10.33 -21.40 28.58
CA TYR A 17 9.60 -21.64 27.34
C TYR A 17 8.64 -20.48 27.02
N LYS A 18 7.95 -19.94 28.03
CA LYS A 18 7.09 -18.75 27.86
C LYS A 18 7.89 -17.53 27.47
N GLU A 19 9.04 -17.30 28.09
CA GLU A 19 9.94 -16.19 27.74
C GLU A 19 10.44 -16.30 26.30
N ILE A 20 10.86 -17.48 25.85
CA ILE A 20 11.27 -17.74 24.47
C ILE A 20 10.10 -17.48 23.52
N LYS A 21 8.89 -17.94 23.85
CA LYS A 21 7.71 -17.71 23.04
C LYS A 21 7.39 -16.23 22.89
N ASN A 22 7.43 -15.48 23.99
CA ASN A 22 7.23 -14.02 23.97
C ASN A 22 8.26 -13.32 23.08
N LEU A 23 9.54 -13.67 23.18
CA LEU A 23 10.60 -13.09 22.32
C LEU A 23 10.37 -13.39 20.83
N ILE A 24 9.86 -14.58 20.49
CA ILE A 24 9.52 -14.94 19.11
C ILE A 24 8.33 -14.11 18.63
N GLU A 25 7.27 -14.00 19.45
CA GLU A 25 6.09 -13.20 19.13
C GLU A 25 6.41 -11.71 18.95
N GLU A 26 7.21 -11.13 19.85
CA GLU A 26 7.71 -9.76 19.73
C GLU A 26 8.51 -9.56 18.44
N LYS A 27 9.40 -10.50 18.11
CA LYS A 27 10.15 -10.45 16.86
C LYS A 27 9.23 -10.46 15.64
N GLU A 28 8.22 -11.35 15.62
CA GLU A 28 7.25 -11.44 14.50
C GLU A 28 6.44 -10.15 14.34
N VAL A 29 6.02 -9.53 15.44
CA VAL A 29 5.33 -8.23 15.44
C VAL A 29 6.24 -7.15 14.87
N ASN A 30 7.48 -7.05 15.37
CA ASN A 30 8.45 -6.07 14.91
C ASN A 30 8.79 -6.23 13.41
N ASP A 31 8.93 -7.46 12.95
CA ASP A 31 9.18 -7.74 11.52
C ASP A 31 7.99 -7.31 10.65
N LYS A 32 6.75 -7.53 11.10
CA LYS A 32 5.54 -7.05 10.41
C LYS A 32 5.47 -5.53 10.36
N VAL A 33 5.76 -4.85 11.48
CA VAL A 33 5.75 -3.38 11.55
C VAL A 33 6.78 -2.80 10.58
N ARG A 34 8.03 -3.29 10.61
CA ARG A 34 9.08 -2.84 9.69
C ARG A 34 8.71 -3.06 8.22
N TYR A 35 8.07 -4.19 7.92
CA TYR A 35 7.61 -4.48 6.57
C TYR A 35 6.54 -3.47 6.10
N LEU A 36 5.57 -3.15 6.95
CA LEU A 36 4.51 -2.18 6.64
C LEU A 36 5.08 -0.77 6.46
N GLU A 37 5.99 -0.35 7.34
CA GLU A 37 6.66 0.95 7.24
C GLU A 37 7.50 1.07 5.96
N SER A 38 8.29 0.06 5.63
CA SER A 38 9.08 0.02 4.40
C SER A 38 8.21 0.08 3.14
N ASN A 39 7.06 -0.61 3.14
CA ASN A 39 6.09 -0.52 2.04
C ASN A 39 5.50 0.89 1.93
N LYS A 40 5.07 1.48 3.04
CA LYS A 40 4.52 2.83 3.09
C LYS A 40 5.52 3.86 2.54
N GLU A 41 6.79 3.75 2.96
CA GLU A 41 7.86 4.61 2.49
C GLU A 41 8.12 4.43 0.99
N THR A 42 8.12 3.20 0.50
CA THR A 42 8.25 2.89 -0.92
C THR A 42 7.14 3.56 -1.74
N ILE A 43 5.88 3.44 -1.32
CA ILE A 43 4.75 4.05 -2.03
C ILE A 43 4.81 5.58 -1.96
N LYS A 44 5.19 6.16 -0.82
CA LYS A 44 5.43 7.62 -0.71
C LYS A 44 6.50 8.09 -1.70
N THR A 45 7.62 7.38 -1.77
CA THR A 45 8.69 7.68 -2.71
C THR A 45 8.21 7.62 -4.16
N TYR A 46 7.44 6.60 -4.53
CA TYR A 46 6.88 6.48 -5.88
C TYR A 46 5.82 7.53 -6.19
N TYR A 47 5.03 7.92 -5.20
CA TYR A 47 4.11 9.05 -5.30
C TYR A 47 4.85 10.36 -5.59
N GLU A 48 5.93 10.66 -4.84
CA GLU A 48 6.73 11.86 -5.03
C GLU A 48 7.45 11.86 -6.39
N ILE A 49 7.99 10.73 -6.83
CA ILE A 49 8.55 10.59 -8.18
C ILE A 49 7.46 10.89 -9.22
N GLY A 50 6.26 10.35 -9.05
CA GLY A 50 5.13 10.62 -9.93
C GLY A 50 4.77 12.10 -10.00
N ARG A 51 4.76 12.78 -8.84
CA ARG A 51 4.52 14.23 -8.72
C ARG A 51 5.58 15.04 -9.50
N LEU A 52 6.85 14.69 -9.32
CA LEU A 52 7.95 15.37 -10.02
C LEU A 52 7.91 15.14 -11.53
N LEU A 53 7.55 13.93 -11.97
CA LEU A 53 7.36 13.64 -13.39
C LEU A 53 6.27 14.53 -14.01
N ILE A 54 5.11 14.67 -13.36
CA ILE A 54 4.02 15.55 -13.81
C ILE A 54 4.49 17.01 -13.84
N LYS A 55 5.17 17.47 -12.79
CA LYS A 55 5.69 18.85 -12.73
C LYS A 55 6.68 19.13 -13.87
N ALA A 56 7.60 18.21 -14.12
CA ALA A 56 8.61 18.33 -15.18
C ALA A 56 8.00 18.32 -16.60
N GLN A 57 6.83 17.69 -16.77
CA GLN A 57 6.08 17.70 -18.03
C GLN A 57 5.23 18.98 -18.24
N GLY A 58 5.31 19.95 -17.32
CA GLY A 58 4.56 21.20 -17.38
C GLY A 58 3.16 21.15 -16.81
N GLY A 59 2.88 20.18 -15.94
CA GLY A 59 1.59 19.98 -15.26
C GLY A 59 0.71 18.90 -15.88
N GLU A 60 -0.43 18.66 -15.27
CA GLU A 60 -1.34 17.55 -15.65
C GLU A 60 -1.88 17.65 -17.08
N GLU A 61 -2.20 18.88 -17.52
CA GLU A 61 -2.75 19.13 -18.86
C GLU A 61 -1.73 18.84 -19.98
N LYS A 62 -0.45 19.15 -19.75
CA LYS A 62 0.63 18.97 -20.73
C LYS A 62 1.32 17.61 -20.62
N ALA A 63 1.05 16.85 -19.58
CA ALA A 63 1.73 15.57 -19.30
C ALA A 63 1.58 14.52 -20.41
N LYS A 64 0.57 14.62 -21.27
CA LYS A 64 0.38 13.73 -22.43
C LYS A 64 1.48 13.88 -23.48
N TYR A 65 2.11 15.07 -23.60
CA TYR A 65 3.12 15.37 -24.62
C TYR A 65 4.57 15.09 -24.17
N GLY A 66 4.78 14.79 -22.90
CA GLY A 66 6.12 14.65 -22.31
C GLY A 66 6.69 13.24 -22.27
N ASP A 67 6.18 12.30 -23.07
CA ASP A 67 6.64 10.89 -23.07
C ASP A 67 8.14 10.73 -23.44
N GLY A 68 8.70 11.63 -24.25
CA GLY A 68 10.13 11.66 -24.57
C GLY A 68 11.03 11.88 -23.36
N LEU A 69 10.62 12.78 -22.44
CA LEU A 69 11.36 13.07 -21.20
C LEU A 69 11.39 11.85 -20.27
N ILE A 70 10.24 11.20 -20.08
CA ILE A 70 10.17 9.99 -19.23
C ILE A 70 11.02 8.86 -19.83
N LYS A 71 11.02 8.70 -21.15
CA LYS A 71 11.83 7.68 -21.82
C LYS A 71 13.33 7.94 -21.60
N LYS A 72 13.80 9.19 -21.73
CA LYS A 72 15.17 9.56 -21.46
C LYS A 72 15.55 9.25 -20.01
N TRP A 73 14.78 9.75 -19.05
CA TRP A 73 15.06 9.53 -17.63
C TRP A 73 14.97 8.06 -17.24
N SER A 74 14.07 7.29 -17.84
CA SER A 74 14.01 5.84 -17.55
C SER A 74 15.28 5.10 -17.91
N SER A 75 15.93 5.50 -19.01
CA SER A 75 17.21 4.92 -19.44
C SER A 75 18.35 5.27 -18.47
N GLU A 76 18.40 6.53 -18.03
CA GLU A 76 19.42 7.00 -17.09
C GLU A 76 19.22 6.38 -15.70
N LEU A 77 18.01 6.47 -15.14
CA LEU A 77 17.69 5.94 -13.82
C LEU A 77 17.79 4.42 -13.75
N SER A 78 17.41 3.71 -14.83
CA SER A 78 17.58 2.25 -14.87
C SER A 78 19.03 1.82 -14.90
N ARG A 79 19.91 2.61 -15.50
CA ARG A 79 21.35 2.36 -15.50
C ARG A 79 21.98 2.60 -14.13
N GLU A 80 21.56 3.63 -13.41
CA GLU A 80 22.11 4.01 -12.11
C GLU A 80 21.54 3.22 -10.95
N TYR A 81 20.20 3.03 -10.92
CA TYR A 81 19.46 2.49 -9.78
C TYR A 81 18.75 1.17 -10.09
N GLY A 82 18.90 0.64 -11.31
CA GLY A 82 18.38 -0.66 -11.69
C GLY A 82 16.97 -0.64 -12.28
N LYS A 83 16.48 -1.86 -12.60
CA LYS A 83 15.23 -2.07 -13.38
C LYS A 83 13.95 -1.58 -12.71
N GLY A 84 14.00 -1.21 -11.44
CA GLY A 84 12.87 -0.61 -10.71
C GLY A 84 12.39 0.72 -11.31
N TYR A 85 13.23 1.42 -12.06
CA TYR A 85 12.96 2.74 -12.67
C TYR A 85 12.80 2.69 -14.18
N ASN A 86 12.40 1.56 -14.74
CA ASN A 86 12.14 1.43 -16.17
C ASN A 86 10.92 2.27 -16.61
N LEU A 87 10.77 2.46 -17.90
CA LEU A 87 9.72 3.30 -18.49
C LEU A 87 8.31 2.95 -18.00
N THR A 88 8.00 1.67 -17.90
CA THR A 88 6.68 1.20 -17.42
C THR A 88 6.46 1.60 -15.96
N ASN A 89 7.46 1.40 -15.10
CA ASN A 89 7.34 1.75 -13.69
C ASN A 89 7.26 3.27 -13.48
N LEU A 90 8.02 4.07 -14.21
CA LEU A 90 7.89 5.55 -14.14
C LEU A 90 6.51 6.03 -14.60
N LYS A 91 5.94 5.44 -15.66
CA LYS A 91 4.56 5.70 -16.08
C LYS A 91 3.55 5.29 -15.00
N ASN A 92 3.76 4.16 -14.35
CA ASN A 92 2.94 3.70 -13.24
C ASN A 92 3.04 4.62 -12.01
N MET A 93 4.23 5.10 -11.66
CA MET A 93 4.43 6.07 -10.58
C MET A 93 3.71 7.39 -10.88
N ARG A 94 3.77 7.87 -12.12
CA ARG A 94 3.00 9.04 -12.57
C ARG A 94 1.49 8.83 -12.39
N GLN A 95 0.98 7.67 -12.80
CA GLN A 95 -0.44 7.33 -12.66
C GLN A 95 -0.84 7.15 -11.20
N LEU A 96 0.03 6.56 -10.36
CA LEU A 96 -0.15 6.46 -8.92
C LEU A 96 -0.40 7.83 -8.28
N TYR A 97 0.46 8.81 -8.60
CA TYR A 97 0.29 10.19 -8.12
C TYR A 97 -1.08 10.76 -8.48
N LEU A 98 -1.52 10.63 -9.75
CA LEU A 98 -2.80 11.16 -10.21
C LEU A 98 -4.01 10.51 -9.52
N ILE A 99 -3.91 9.22 -9.17
CA ILE A 99 -4.98 8.51 -8.47
C ILE A 99 -5.03 8.91 -7.01
N ILE A 100 -3.89 8.83 -6.30
CA ILE A 100 -3.82 9.13 -4.87
C ILE A 100 -4.17 10.59 -4.60
N LYS A 101 -3.69 11.53 -5.43
CA LYS A 101 -4.03 12.96 -5.31
C LYS A 101 -5.53 13.24 -5.33
N LYS A 102 -6.30 12.44 -6.07
CA LYS A 102 -7.77 12.56 -6.15
C LYS A 102 -8.50 11.75 -5.09
N SER A 103 -7.78 10.95 -4.30
CA SER A 103 -8.40 10.08 -3.31
C SER A 103 -8.80 10.85 -2.05
N ARG A 104 -9.85 10.35 -1.39
CA ARG A 104 -10.32 10.82 -0.07
C ARG A 104 -9.59 10.20 1.11
N THR A 105 -9.02 9.01 0.90
CA THR A 105 -8.31 8.23 1.92
C THR A 105 -6.89 7.92 1.44
N PRO A 106 -6.06 8.96 1.16
CA PRO A 106 -4.72 8.74 0.63
C PRO A 106 -3.84 7.95 1.60
N CYS A 107 -4.01 8.13 2.92
CA CYS A 107 -3.25 7.41 3.94
C CYS A 107 -3.48 5.91 3.88
N ASP A 108 -4.74 5.48 3.77
CA ASP A 108 -5.08 4.05 3.71
C ASP A 108 -4.53 3.41 2.43
N GLN A 109 -4.54 4.16 1.34
CA GLN A 109 -3.98 3.71 0.06
C GLN A 109 -2.47 3.54 0.09
N LEU A 110 -1.75 4.29 0.94
CA LEU A 110 -0.31 4.12 1.15
C LEU A 110 0.06 2.81 1.86
N THR A 111 -0.91 2.10 2.44
CA THR A 111 -0.70 0.77 3.05
C THR A 111 -0.61 -0.35 2.02
N LEU A 112 -1.13 -0.13 0.80
CA LEU A 112 -1.06 -1.10 -0.29
C LEU A 112 0.36 -1.20 -0.83
N THR A 113 0.81 -2.44 -1.09
CA THR A 113 2.15 -2.65 -1.66
C THR A 113 2.20 -2.23 -3.13
N TRP A 114 3.41 -1.99 -3.64
CA TRP A 114 3.61 -1.74 -5.07
C TRP A 114 3.05 -2.85 -5.97
N SER A 115 3.11 -4.10 -5.48
CA SER A 115 2.54 -5.24 -6.19
C SER A 115 1.02 -5.15 -6.33
N HIS A 116 0.27 -4.65 -5.33
CA HIS A 116 -1.16 -4.37 -5.47
C HIS A 116 -1.40 -3.28 -6.51
N TRP A 117 -0.65 -2.18 -6.44
CA TRP A 117 -0.79 -1.06 -7.36
C TRP A 117 -0.57 -1.46 -8.81
N ARG A 118 0.37 -2.36 -9.12
CA ARG A 118 0.58 -2.87 -10.47
C ARG A 118 -0.64 -3.53 -11.09
N TYR A 119 -1.57 -4.07 -10.30
CA TYR A 119 -2.84 -4.63 -10.77
C TYR A 119 -4.00 -3.62 -10.75
N LEU A 120 -3.94 -2.62 -9.88
CA LEU A 120 -4.98 -1.59 -9.76
C LEU A 120 -4.83 -0.48 -10.82
N LEU A 121 -3.59 -0.09 -11.14
CA LEU A 121 -3.30 0.99 -12.09
C LEU A 121 -3.85 0.75 -13.51
N PRO A 122 -3.85 -0.47 -14.08
CA PRO A 122 -4.40 -0.73 -15.40
C PRO A 122 -5.94 -0.62 -15.49
N LEU A 123 -6.64 -0.65 -14.36
CA LEU A 123 -8.11 -0.56 -14.33
C LEU A 123 -8.55 0.84 -14.77
N LYS A 124 -9.26 0.93 -15.89
CA LYS A 124 -9.69 2.20 -16.48
C LYS A 124 -10.89 2.80 -15.75
N ASN A 125 -11.80 1.95 -15.27
CA ASN A 125 -12.98 2.37 -14.54
C ASN A 125 -12.58 2.78 -13.12
N GLU A 126 -12.78 4.04 -12.76
CA GLU A 126 -12.43 4.59 -11.46
C GLU A 126 -13.24 3.94 -10.32
N ASN A 127 -14.52 3.69 -10.52
CA ASN A 127 -15.37 3.04 -9.52
C ASN A 127 -14.93 1.59 -9.27
N GLU A 128 -14.58 0.86 -10.33
CA GLU A 128 -14.04 -0.49 -10.23
C GLU A 128 -12.70 -0.49 -9.47
N ARG A 129 -11.80 0.43 -9.82
CA ARG A 129 -10.51 0.55 -9.15
C ARG A 129 -10.68 0.88 -7.66
N ASN A 130 -11.53 1.85 -7.32
CA ASN A 130 -11.81 2.23 -5.94
C ASN A 130 -12.47 1.08 -5.15
N TYR A 131 -13.34 0.32 -5.78
CA TYR A 131 -13.89 -0.90 -5.19
C TYR A 131 -12.79 -1.87 -4.78
N TYR A 132 -11.87 -2.21 -5.69
CA TYR A 132 -10.79 -3.15 -5.36
C TYR A 132 -9.77 -2.58 -4.37
N ILE A 133 -9.50 -1.27 -4.39
CA ILE A 133 -8.69 -0.60 -3.36
C ILE A 133 -9.33 -0.79 -1.98
N ASN A 134 -10.62 -0.47 -1.84
CA ASN A 134 -11.35 -0.61 -0.58
C ASN A 134 -11.40 -2.06 -0.11
N ARG A 135 -11.60 -3.01 -1.02
CA ARG A 135 -11.57 -4.45 -0.72
C ARG A 135 -10.21 -4.89 -0.17
N CYS A 136 -9.12 -4.40 -0.78
CA CYS A 136 -7.77 -4.70 -0.30
C CYS A 136 -7.53 -4.15 1.10
N ILE A 137 -7.98 -2.92 1.39
CA ILE A 137 -7.79 -2.27 2.69
C ILE A 137 -8.65 -2.93 3.77
N GLN A 138 -9.97 -3.05 3.52
CA GLN A 138 -10.93 -3.55 4.52
C GLN A 138 -10.74 -5.02 4.87
N ASN A 139 -10.41 -5.85 3.85
CA ASN A 139 -10.28 -7.29 4.03
C ASN A 139 -8.82 -7.77 4.08
N ASN A 140 -7.88 -6.83 4.11
CA ASN A 140 -6.43 -7.13 4.10
C ASN A 140 -6.07 -8.18 3.03
N LEU A 141 -6.57 -7.97 1.80
CA LEU A 141 -6.37 -8.93 0.72
C LEU A 141 -4.89 -9.02 0.35
N SER A 142 -4.42 -10.24 0.17
CA SER A 142 -3.13 -10.46 -0.47
C SER A 142 -3.18 -10.10 -1.96
N VAL A 143 -2.02 -9.91 -2.58
CA VAL A 143 -1.92 -9.68 -4.05
C VAL A 143 -2.61 -10.80 -4.83
N ARG A 144 -2.50 -12.06 -4.39
CA ARG A 144 -3.19 -13.20 -5.01
C ARG A 144 -4.70 -13.11 -4.86
N GLY A 145 -5.18 -12.67 -3.68
CA GLY A 145 -6.59 -12.42 -3.43
C GLY A 145 -7.15 -11.34 -4.36
N LEU A 146 -6.44 -10.22 -4.50
CA LEU A 146 -6.81 -9.15 -5.42
C LEU A 146 -6.88 -9.65 -6.87
N ILE A 147 -5.87 -10.39 -7.34
CA ILE A 147 -5.85 -10.95 -8.70
C ILE A 147 -7.06 -11.85 -8.93
N ASN A 148 -7.41 -12.68 -7.94
CA ASN A 148 -8.57 -13.56 -8.04
C ASN A 148 -9.88 -12.77 -8.12
N GLU A 149 -10.06 -11.74 -7.28
CA GLU A 149 -11.25 -10.88 -7.34
C GLU A 149 -11.40 -10.15 -8.68
N ILE A 150 -10.30 -9.62 -9.23
CA ILE A 150 -10.31 -9.00 -10.56
C ILE A 150 -10.67 -10.02 -11.65
N LYS A 151 -10.05 -11.22 -11.63
CA LYS A 151 -10.35 -12.28 -12.61
C LYS A 151 -11.79 -12.75 -12.55
N THR A 152 -12.35 -12.88 -11.36
CA THR A 152 -13.74 -13.30 -11.14
C THR A 152 -14.74 -12.17 -11.32
N LYS A 153 -14.26 -10.97 -11.67
CA LYS A 153 -15.08 -9.77 -11.91
C LYS A 153 -16.04 -9.47 -10.76
N SER A 154 -15.53 -9.49 -9.51
CA SER A 154 -16.37 -9.29 -8.32
C SER A 154 -17.11 -7.94 -8.33
N PHE A 155 -16.52 -6.89 -8.92
CA PHE A 155 -17.17 -5.60 -9.12
C PHE A 155 -18.41 -5.70 -10.05
N ASP A 156 -18.36 -6.47 -11.13
CA ASP A 156 -19.46 -6.59 -12.08
C ASP A 156 -20.67 -7.29 -11.47
N ARG A 157 -20.46 -8.14 -10.48
CA ARG A 157 -21.50 -8.87 -9.74
C ARG A 157 -22.23 -8.04 -8.69
N LEU A 158 -21.77 -6.82 -8.41
CA LEU A 158 -22.44 -5.92 -7.47
C LEU A 158 -23.81 -5.49 -8.01
N SER A 159 -24.76 -5.32 -7.11
CA SER A 159 -26.06 -4.75 -7.45
C SER A 159 -25.91 -3.30 -7.94
N TYR A 160 -26.92 -2.81 -8.67
CA TYR A 160 -26.94 -1.42 -9.09
C TYR A 160 -26.91 -0.43 -7.91
N ALA A 161 -27.56 -0.77 -6.81
CA ALA A 161 -27.58 0.03 -5.59
C ALA A 161 -26.18 0.13 -4.95
N ASP A 162 -25.44 -0.99 -4.88
CA ASP A 162 -24.07 -1.01 -4.35
C ASP A 162 -23.11 -0.20 -5.22
N LYS A 163 -23.22 -0.33 -6.55
CA LYS A 163 -22.42 0.48 -7.50
C LYS A 163 -22.69 1.97 -7.36
N LYS A 164 -23.95 2.37 -7.14
CA LYS A 164 -24.34 3.76 -6.89
C LYS A 164 -23.77 4.27 -5.57
N HIS A 165 -23.76 3.44 -4.52
CA HIS A 165 -23.18 3.79 -3.23
C HIS A 165 -21.66 4.03 -3.33
N ILE A 166 -20.94 3.17 -4.06
CA ILE A 166 -19.51 3.36 -4.31
C ILE A 166 -19.26 4.69 -5.03
N LYS A 167 -20.07 5.03 -6.03
CA LYS A 167 -19.96 6.30 -6.75
C LYS A 167 -20.19 7.50 -5.82
N LEU A 168 -21.20 7.47 -4.95
CA LEU A 168 -21.47 8.54 -3.99
C LEU A 168 -20.33 8.75 -2.99
N ILE A 169 -19.65 7.68 -2.60
CA ILE A 169 -18.45 7.75 -1.78
C ILE A 169 -17.30 8.39 -2.55
N THR A 170 -17.18 8.19 -3.83
CA THR A 170 -16.14 8.74 -4.69
C THR A 170 -16.35 10.22 -5.02
N ASP A 171 -17.59 10.66 -5.21
CA ASP A 171 -17.96 12.00 -5.72
C ASP A 171 -17.97 13.13 -4.66
N LYS A 172 -17.95 12.81 -3.34
CA LYS A 172 -17.93 13.86 -2.28
C LYS A 172 -16.50 14.34 -2.00
N GLU A 173 -16.10 15.45 -2.54
CA GLU A 173 -14.79 16.08 -2.34
C GLU A 173 -14.54 16.52 -0.88
N THR A 174 -13.42 16.09 -0.32
CA THR A 174 -12.72 16.80 0.76
C THR A 174 -11.22 16.65 0.49
N SER A 175 -10.60 17.75 0.09
CA SER A 175 -9.17 17.85 -0.10
C SER A 175 -8.47 17.90 1.27
N LEU A 176 -7.94 16.77 1.72
CA LEU A 176 -6.92 16.75 2.77
C LEU A 176 -5.56 16.75 2.08
N ASP A 177 -4.71 17.72 2.42
CA ASP A 177 -3.37 17.79 1.84
C ASP A 177 -2.53 16.61 2.37
N ILE A 178 -2.00 15.79 1.44
CA ILE A 178 -1.18 14.62 1.78
C ILE A 178 0.07 15.03 2.56
N LYS A 179 0.53 16.29 2.44
CA LYS A 179 1.67 16.80 3.20
C LYS A 179 1.41 16.82 4.71
N ASP A 180 0.21 17.19 5.13
CA ASP A 180 -0.17 17.23 6.54
C ASP A 180 -0.32 15.83 7.14
N MET A 181 -0.61 14.82 6.30
CA MET A 181 -0.76 13.42 6.69
C MET A 181 0.55 12.65 6.77
N ILE A 182 1.63 13.16 6.16
CA ILE A 182 2.94 12.49 6.12
C ILE A 182 3.72 12.69 7.42
N HIS A 183 3.37 13.70 8.23
CA HIS A 183 4.07 14.06 9.47
C HIS A 183 3.51 13.44 10.75
N ASP A 184 2.39 12.71 10.65
CA ASP A 184 1.81 12.09 11.86
C ASP A 184 2.49 10.75 12.17
N PRO A 185 3.16 10.59 13.33
CA PRO A 185 3.65 9.28 13.76
C PRO A 185 2.45 8.41 14.08
N ILE A 186 2.39 7.22 13.49
CA ILE A 186 1.37 6.22 13.81
C ILE A 186 1.57 5.81 15.27
N LEU A 187 0.75 6.34 16.16
CA LEU A 187 0.61 5.83 17.51
C LEU A 187 -0.12 4.47 17.40
N ILE A 188 0.65 3.41 17.32
CA ILE A 188 0.14 2.06 17.51
C ILE A 188 -0.16 1.93 19.00
N ASN A 189 -1.42 2.10 19.37
CA ASN A 189 -1.90 1.79 20.71
C ASN A 189 -1.86 0.27 20.86
N ILE A 190 -0.75 -0.24 21.41
CA ILE A 190 -0.62 -1.62 21.87
C ILE A 190 -1.15 -1.63 23.31
N ASN A 191 -2.45 -1.64 23.48
CA ASN A 191 -3.07 -1.88 24.77
C ASN A 191 -3.87 -3.19 24.76
N SER A 192 -3.38 -4.05 25.68
CA SER A 192 -3.91 -5.26 26.35
C SER A 192 -4.06 -6.49 25.52
#